data_1f70fb23180818951211d2c0c4c8ce67
#
_entry.id   1f70fb23180818951211d2c0c4c8ce67
#
_cell.length_a   1.000
_cell.length_b   1.000
_cell.length_c   1.000
_cell.angle_alpha   90.00
_cell.angle_beta   90.00
_cell.angle_gamma   90.00
#
_symmetry.space_group_name_H-M   'P 1'
#
loop_
_entity.id
_entity.type
_entity.pdbx_description
1 polymer ?
#
loop_
_entity_poly.entity_id
_entity_poly.type
_entity_poly.pdbx_seq_one_letter_code
_entity_poly.pdbx_strand_id
1 'polypeptide(L)'
;GLDAILEVNNEYPAINPSPRVARSLIQFPQTQILDTFANKVGASNWSSSLKLFIADAEGINADTTIKVYPVSGSWNNGTGQYLDSPITTNGVSWGSRFYSQSGDWDTAGGDYLTDYSASQVIGIRTVKDLNIDVGNIVTEWSASNIDNYGFMVKLTGSQEFVSSSAVQPILKYYSVDTNTIYPPVLEIKWDDSSFETGSLSEISTT
;
A
#
# COMPACT_ATOMS: atom_id res chain seq x y z
N GLY A 1 -13.36 -3.66 -4.10
CA GLY A 1 -13.99 -4.69 -4.91
C GLY A 1 -13.12 -5.92 -5.08
N LEU A 2 -13.61 -6.83 -5.88
CA LEU A 2 -12.90 -8.05 -6.26
C LEU A 2 -12.13 -7.86 -7.59
N ASP A 3 -11.66 -6.67 -7.85
CA ASP A 3 -10.91 -6.37 -9.08
C ASP A 3 -9.49 -6.95 -9.00
N ALA A 4 -9.04 -7.53 -10.11
CA ALA A 4 -7.70 -8.10 -10.22
C ALA A 4 -6.58 -7.06 -10.23
N ILE A 5 -6.92 -5.78 -10.35
CA ILE A 5 -5.99 -4.66 -10.52
C ILE A 5 -6.25 -3.58 -9.47
N LEU A 6 -5.15 -3.10 -8.90
CA LEU A 6 -5.07 -1.90 -8.07
C LEU A 6 -4.53 -0.76 -8.92
N GLU A 7 -5.28 0.32 -9.05
CA GLU A 7 -4.87 1.47 -9.85
C GLU A 7 -4.38 2.63 -9.00
N VAL A 8 -3.26 3.22 -9.42
CA VAL A 8 -2.74 4.49 -8.90
C VAL A 8 -2.45 5.38 -10.10
N ASN A 9 -3.31 6.32 -10.34
CA ASN A 9 -3.22 7.14 -11.55
C ASN A 9 -3.77 8.55 -11.38
N ASN A 10 -3.44 9.38 -12.36
CA ASN A 10 -4.14 10.61 -12.69
C ASN A 10 -4.35 10.63 -14.21
N GLU A 11 -5.45 10.08 -14.68
CA GLU A 11 -5.81 10.12 -16.08
C GLU A 11 -6.50 11.47 -16.40
N TYR A 12 -6.06 12.12 -17.46
CA TYR A 12 -6.67 13.36 -17.95
C TYR A 12 -7.19 13.15 -19.39
N PRO A 13 -8.46 12.73 -19.53
CA PRO A 13 -8.99 12.42 -20.86
C PRO A 13 -9.09 13.65 -21.76
N ALA A 14 -8.79 13.48 -23.06
CA ALA A 14 -8.91 14.55 -24.05
C ALA A 14 -10.38 15.00 -24.27
N ILE A 15 -11.32 14.09 -24.05
CA ILE A 15 -12.77 14.35 -24.13
C ILE A 15 -13.30 14.46 -22.71
N ASN A 16 -13.99 15.53 -22.38
CA ASN A 16 -14.40 15.92 -21.02
C ASN A 16 -13.19 16.06 -20.07
N PRO A 17 -12.38 17.11 -20.26
CA PRO A 17 -11.13 17.28 -19.53
C PRO A 17 -11.38 17.54 -18.04
N SER A 18 -11.32 16.47 -17.26
CA SER A 18 -11.28 16.51 -15.80
C SER A 18 -10.35 15.40 -15.30
N PRO A 19 -9.53 15.64 -14.27
CA PRO A 19 -8.68 14.61 -13.72
C PRO A 19 -9.52 13.41 -13.23
N ARG A 20 -9.11 12.21 -13.63
CA ARG A 20 -9.62 10.96 -13.09
C ARG A 20 -8.53 10.36 -12.23
N VAL A 21 -8.64 10.59 -10.93
CA VAL A 21 -7.67 10.13 -9.95
C VAL A 21 -8.09 8.80 -9.39
N ALA A 22 -7.17 7.84 -9.36
CA ALA A 22 -7.34 6.58 -8.66
C ALA A 22 -6.31 6.44 -7.53
N ARG A 23 -6.79 5.93 -6.39
CA ARG A 23 -6.02 5.53 -5.21
C ARG A 23 -6.32 4.09 -4.90
N SER A 24 -5.35 3.35 -4.42
CA SER A 24 -5.55 1.96 -4.00
C SER A 24 -5.57 1.86 -2.48
N LEU A 25 -6.48 1.05 -1.95
CA LEU A 25 -6.56 0.68 -0.54
C LEU A 25 -6.20 -0.79 -0.39
N ILE A 26 -5.32 -1.09 0.58
CA ILE A 26 -4.83 -2.45 0.83
C ILE A 26 -4.79 -2.67 2.34
N GLN A 27 -5.43 -3.73 2.82
CA GLN A 27 -5.42 -4.06 4.24
C GLN A 27 -4.85 -5.46 4.48
N PHE A 28 -3.94 -5.55 5.44
CA PHE A 28 -3.43 -6.82 5.97
C PHE A 28 -4.05 -7.08 7.35
N PRO A 29 -4.35 -8.34 7.71
CA PRO A 29 -5.00 -8.64 8.98
C PRO A 29 -4.15 -8.21 10.19
N GLN A 30 -4.71 -7.36 11.06
CA GLN A 30 -4.04 -6.89 12.28
C GLN A 30 -3.59 -8.05 13.17
N THR A 31 -4.40 -9.11 13.27
CA THR A 31 -4.07 -10.28 14.08
C THR A 31 -2.79 -10.97 13.64
N GLN A 32 -2.52 -11.03 12.32
CA GLN A 32 -1.28 -11.61 11.80
C GLN A 32 -0.06 -10.74 12.10
N ILE A 33 -0.21 -9.41 12.04
CA ILE A 33 0.85 -8.47 12.40
C ILE A 33 1.18 -8.65 13.88
N LEU A 34 0.19 -8.57 14.76
CA LEU A 34 0.41 -8.72 16.22
C LEU A 34 1.01 -10.07 16.58
N ASP A 35 0.52 -11.17 15.98
CA ASP A 35 1.07 -12.51 16.21
C ASP A 35 2.54 -12.60 15.78
N THR A 36 2.87 -12.00 14.62
CA THR A 36 4.25 -11.97 14.12
C THR A 36 5.19 -11.25 15.10
N PHE A 37 4.79 -10.09 15.61
CA PHE A 37 5.61 -9.33 16.56
C PHE A 37 5.70 -10.02 17.92
N ALA A 38 4.60 -10.58 18.44
CA ALA A 38 4.59 -11.25 19.73
C ALA A 38 5.40 -12.56 19.73
N ASN A 39 5.32 -13.35 18.65
CA ASN A 39 5.81 -14.73 18.64
C ASN A 39 7.04 -14.95 17.75
N LYS A 40 7.42 -14.00 16.90
CA LYS A 40 8.53 -14.16 15.96
C LYS A 40 9.59 -13.07 16.08
N VAL A 41 9.19 -11.79 15.98
CA VAL A 41 10.12 -10.67 15.97
C VAL A 41 10.69 -10.43 17.36
N GLY A 42 9.85 -10.40 18.41
CA GLY A 42 10.27 -10.13 19.79
C GLY A 42 11.01 -8.80 19.91
N ALA A 43 12.18 -8.82 20.52
CA ALA A 43 13.06 -7.67 20.70
C ALA A 43 14.13 -7.53 19.58
N SER A 44 14.06 -8.31 18.53
CA SER A 44 15.04 -8.31 17.44
C SER A 44 14.97 -7.02 16.61
N ASN A 45 16.05 -6.68 15.96
CA ASN A 45 16.03 -5.66 14.91
C ASN A 45 15.20 -6.16 13.73
N TRP A 46 14.33 -5.32 13.23
CA TRP A 46 13.44 -5.69 12.14
C TRP A 46 13.25 -4.56 11.13
N SER A 47 12.74 -4.90 9.98
CA SER A 47 12.31 -3.96 8.93
C SER A 47 11.03 -4.46 8.29
N SER A 48 10.24 -3.57 7.71
CA SER A 48 9.07 -3.97 6.93
C SER A 48 8.95 -3.22 5.62
N SER A 49 8.44 -3.91 4.61
CA SER A 49 8.23 -3.35 3.28
C SER A 49 6.87 -3.74 2.72
N LEU A 50 6.17 -2.77 2.15
CA LEU A 50 5.02 -3.01 1.29
C LEU A 50 5.51 -3.25 -0.13
N LYS A 51 5.17 -4.42 -0.67
CA LYS A 51 5.52 -4.82 -2.04
C LYS A 51 4.28 -4.92 -2.90
N LEU A 52 4.28 -4.23 -4.04
CA LEU A 52 3.26 -4.35 -5.08
C LEU A 52 3.96 -4.63 -6.40
N PHE A 53 3.42 -5.55 -7.16
CA PHE A 53 3.97 -6.00 -8.43
C PHE A 53 3.21 -5.37 -9.58
N ILE A 54 3.94 -4.76 -10.49
CA ILE A 54 3.36 -4.03 -11.61
C ILE A 54 2.72 -4.99 -12.62
N ALA A 55 1.49 -4.69 -13.00
CA ALA A 55 0.79 -5.36 -14.09
C ALA A 55 0.94 -4.58 -15.39
N ASP A 56 0.87 -3.23 -15.28
CA ASP A 56 0.99 -2.32 -16.41
C ASP A 56 1.42 -0.93 -15.95
N ALA A 57 2.19 -0.22 -16.78
CA ALA A 57 2.65 1.13 -16.47
C ALA A 57 2.73 1.97 -17.75
N GLU A 58 1.92 3.02 -17.80
CA GLU A 58 1.86 3.93 -18.92
C GLU A 58 2.14 5.38 -18.48
N GLY A 59 2.50 6.24 -19.42
CA GLY A 59 2.57 7.68 -19.21
C GLY A 59 3.66 8.19 -18.28
N ILE A 60 4.68 7.38 -17.96
CA ILE A 60 5.78 7.79 -17.08
C ILE A 60 6.79 8.58 -17.90
N ASN A 61 6.58 9.89 -18.00
CA ASN A 61 7.43 10.81 -18.75
C ASN A 61 8.47 11.53 -17.86
N ALA A 62 8.30 11.47 -16.54
CA ALA A 62 9.18 12.04 -15.54
C ALA A 62 9.14 11.17 -14.27
N ASP A 63 10.04 11.46 -13.34
CA ASP A 63 10.03 10.80 -12.05
C ASP A 63 8.68 11.00 -11.35
N THR A 64 8.07 9.88 -10.97
CA THR A 64 6.75 9.82 -10.34
C THR A 64 6.92 9.33 -8.91
N THR A 65 6.41 10.09 -7.94
CA THR A 65 6.49 9.70 -6.54
C THR A 65 5.18 9.07 -6.09
N ILE A 66 5.26 7.82 -5.67
CA ILE A 66 4.19 7.10 -4.98
C ILE A 66 4.34 7.34 -3.48
N LYS A 67 3.23 7.65 -2.83
CA LYS A 67 3.11 7.80 -1.38
C LYS A 67 2.23 6.71 -0.80
N VAL A 68 2.60 6.27 0.41
CA VAL A 68 1.83 5.32 1.21
C VAL A 68 1.55 5.95 2.56
N TYR A 69 0.28 5.86 2.98
CA TYR A 69 -0.20 6.37 4.27
C TYR A 69 -1.07 5.32 4.95
N PRO A 70 -1.15 5.27 6.30
CA PRO A 70 -2.18 4.51 6.98
C PRO A 70 -3.53 5.18 6.80
N VAL A 71 -4.55 4.40 6.47
CA VAL A 71 -5.95 4.85 6.40
C VAL A 71 -6.44 5.14 7.81
N SER A 72 -7.17 6.24 8.01
CA SER A 72 -7.61 6.69 9.33
C SER A 72 -8.97 6.17 9.78
N GLY A 73 -9.71 5.48 8.90
CA GLY A 73 -11.04 4.96 9.22
C GLY A 73 -11.34 3.65 8.49
N SER A 74 -12.20 2.83 9.10
CA SER A 74 -12.62 1.55 8.51
C SER A 74 -13.38 1.76 7.19
N TRP A 75 -13.27 0.81 6.29
CA TRP A 75 -13.90 0.81 4.98
C TRP A 75 -14.30 -0.61 4.57
N ASN A 76 -15.18 -0.72 3.59
CA ASN A 76 -15.61 -2.01 3.04
C ASN A 76 -15.09 -2.17 1.61
N ASN A 77 -14.43 -3.28 1.35
CA ASN A 77 -13.94 -3.61 0.00
C ASN A 77 -15.09 -3.75 -1.02
N GLY A 78 -16.24 -4.27 -0.59
CA GLY A 78 -17.34 -4.62 -1.49
C GLY A 78 -17.02 -5.82 -2.38
N THR A 79 -17.89 -6.06 -3.36
CA THR A 79 -17.78 -7.20 -4.31
C THR A 79 -17.75 -6.75 -5.78
N GLY A 80 -17.69 -5.44 -6.05
CA GLY A 80 -17.69 -4.88 -7.40
C GLY A 80 -16.41 -5.19 -8.16
N GLN A 81 -16.54 -5.36 -9.47
CA GLN A 81 -15.45 -5.48 -10.42
C GLN A 81 -15.59 -4.42 -11.52
N TYR A 82 -14.50 -4.05 -12.17
CA TYR A 82 -14.45 -2.98 -13.17
C TYR A 82 -15.44 -3.16 -14.33
N LEU A 83 -15.69 -4.41 -14.73
CA LEU A 83 -16.55 -4.74 -15.87
C LEU A 83 -17.96 -5.23 -15.46
N ASP A 84 -18.35 -5.05 -14.20
CA ASP A 84 -19.69 -5.43 -13.75
C ASP A 84 -20.79 -4.73 -14.56
N SER A 85 -21.80 -5.50 -14.96
CA SER A 85 -22.99 -4.98 -15.61
C SER A 85 -24.25 -5.68 -15.08
N PRO A 86 -25.09 -5.02 -14.29
CA PRO A 86 -24.99 -3.63 -13.82
C PRO A 86 -23.80 -3.42 -12.89
N ILE A 87 -23.32 -2.16 -12.79
CA ILE A 87 -22.23 -1.79 -11.90
C ILE A 87 -22.60 -2.12 -10.45
N THR A 88 -21.75 -2.88 -9.77
CA THR A 88 -21.87 -3.17 -8.35
C THR A 88 -21.31 -2.01 -7.52
N THR A 89 -22.09 -1.50 -6.58
CA THR A 89 -21.77 -0.28 -5.81
C THR A 89 -21.87 -0.52 -4.29
N ASN A 90 -21.37 -1.66 -3.80
CA ASN A 90 -21.49 -2.06 -2.39
C ASN A 90 -20.19 -1.93 -1.60
N GLY A 91 -19.18 -1.29 -2.16
CA GLY A 91 -17.86 -1.11 -1.54
C GLY A 91 -17.46 0.36 -1.42
N VAL A 92 -16.23 0.55 -0.96
CA VAL A 92 -15.59 1.86 -0.87
C VAL A 92 -15.55 2.54 -2.23
N SER A 93 -15.76 3.86 -2.22
CA SER A 93 -15.69 4.72 -3.40
C SER A 93 -14.88 5.98 -3.09
N TRP A 94 -14.76 6.86 -4.08
CA TRP A 94 -14.09 8.14 -3.89
C TRP A 94 -14.76 9.02 -2.80
N GLY A 95 -16.08 8.96 -2.65
CA GLY A 95 -16.83 9.76 -1.68
C GLY A 95 -17.17 9.03 -0.38
N SER A 96 -17.25 7.69 -0.40
CA SER A 96 -17.82 6.92 0.71
C SER A 96 -16.96 5.74 1.11
N ARG A 97 -16.84 5.50 2.41
CA ARG A 97 -16.20 4.31 3.00
C ARG A 97 -17.07 3.06 2.87
N PHE A 98 -18.38 3.27 2.97
CA PHE A 98 -19.40 2.21 2.89
C PHE A 98 -20.49 2.69 1.95
N TYR A 99 -20.67 2.02 0.84
CA TYR A 99 -21.74 2.37 -0.07
C TYR A 99 -23.12 2.20 0.59
N SER A 100 -24.00 3.20 0.39
CA SER A 100 -25.39 3.26 0.88
C SER A 100 -25.61 3.32 2.41
N GLN A 101 -24.57 3.37 3.22
CA GLN A 101 -24.70 3.62 4.65
C GLN A 101 -23.96 4.91 4.98
N SER A 102 -24.51 5.72 5.85
CA SER A 102 -23.94 6.98 6.35
C SER A 102 -22.46 6.86 6.79
N GLY A 103 -21.55 6.88 5.85
CA GLY A 103 -20.13 6.64 6.07
C GLY A 103 -19.29 7.27 4.97
N ASP A 104 -19.52 8.55 4.71
CA ASP A 104 -18.69 9.30 3.78
C ASP A 104 -17.29 9.52 4.37
N TRP A 105 -16.32 9.65 3.49
CA TRP A 105 -15.01 10.16 3.88
C TRP A 105 -15.16 11.63 4.29
N ASP A 106 -14.41 12.07 5.30
CA ASP A 106 -14.33 13.50 5.64
C ASP A 106 -13.71 14.28 4.48
N THR A 107 -12.79 13.65 3.77
CA THR A 107 -12.18 14.20 2.56
C THR A 107 -12.39 13.24 1.39
N ALA A 108 -12.95 13.72 0.29
CA ALA A 108 -13.13 12.92 -0.92
C ALA A 108 -11.78 12.30 -1.39
N GLY A 109 -11.80 11.02 -1.71
CA GLY A 109 -10.62 10.23 -2.05
C GLY A 109 -10.02 9.47 -0.88
N GLY A 110 -10.63 9.54 0.31
CA GLY A 110 -10.26 8.78 1.50
C GLY A 110 -9.42 9.54 2.51
N ASP A 111 -9.66 9.24 3.78
CA ASP A 111 -8.99 9.86 4.92
C ASP A 111 -7.79 9.01 5.35
N TYR A 112 -6.67 9.67 5.64
CA TYR A 112 -5.41 9.03 6.03
C TYR A 112 -4.62 9.89 7.01
N LEU A 113 -3.75 9.24 7.79
CA LEU A 113 -2.90 9.90 8.77
C LEU A 113 -1.65 10.44 8.08
N THR A 114 -1.46 11.74 8.11
CA THR A 114 -0.34 12.43 7.45
C THR A 114 0.97 12.36 8.23
N ASP A 115 0.91 12.08 9.53
CA ASP A 115 2.07 12.01 10.41
C ASP A 115 2.97 10.80 10.10
N TYR A 116 2.39 9.79 9.50
CA TYR A 116 3.11 8.58 9.07
C TYR A 116 3.02 8.46 7.55
N SER A 117 4.16 8.39 6.88
CA SER A 117 4.17 8.19 5.43
C SER A 117 5.43 7.49 4.98
N ALA A 118 5.28 6.77 3.88
CA ALA A 118 6.38 6.18 3.14
C ALA A 118 6.29 6.56 1.67
N SER A 119 7.40 6.45 0.92
CA SER A 119 7.37 6.81 -0.49
C SER A 119 8.45 6.11 -1.30
N GLN A 120 8.18 5.97 -2.59
CA GLN A 120 9.15 5.51 -3.59
C GLN A 120 9.03 6.36 -4.84
N VAL A 121 10.18 6.72 -5.42
CA VAL A 121 10.24 7.37 -6.72
C VAL A 121 10.34 6.30 -7.81
N ILE A 122 9.47 6.40 -8.81
CA ILE A 122 9.46 5.58 -10.01
C ILE A 122 9.91 6.45 -11.17
N GLY A 123 11.09 6.20 -11.69
CA GLY A 123 11.63 6.87 -12.86
C GLY A 123 11.31 6.14 -14.17
N ILE A 124 11.57 6.79 -15.29
CA ILE A 124 11.32 6.23 -16.64
C ILE A 124 12.04 4.89 -16.84
N ARG A 125 13.26 4.76 -16.30
CA ARG A 125 14.14 3.60 -16.51
C ARG A 125 14.24 2.66 -15.31
N THR A 126 13.49 2.92 -14.23
CA THR A 126 13.51 2.08 -13.05
C THR A 126 12.46 0.96 -13.14
N VAL A 127 12.63 -0.07 -12.31
CA VAL A 127 11.60 -1.08 -12.08
C VAL A 127 10.34 -0.39 -11.56
N LYS A 128 9.17 -0.84 -11.99
CA LYS A 128 7.89 -0.25 -11.62
C LYS A 128 7.24 -0.93 -10.43
N ASP A 129 7.77 -2.07 -9.99
CA ASP A 129 7.35 -2.70 -8.75
C ASP A 129 7.61 -1.77 -7.57
N LEU A 130 6.70 -1.76 -6.60
CA LEU A 130 6.90 -1.06 -5.34
C LEU A 130 7.57 -2.00 -4.33
N ASN A 131 8.53 -1.44 -3.62
CA ASN A 131 9.15 -2.06 -2.45
C ASN A 131 9.46 -0.93 -1.46
N ILE A 132 8.41 -0.49 -0.77
CA ILE A 132 8.43 0.72 0.05
C ILE A 132 8.64 0.33 1.50
N ASP A 133 9.66 0.89 2.16
CA ASP A 133 9.84 0.76 3.61
C ASP A 133 8.66 1.44 4.33
N VAL A 134 7.90 0.64 5.07
CA VAL A 134 6.73 1.05 5.86
C VAL A 134 6.93 0.80 7.36
N GLY A 135 8.18 0.69 7.80
CA GLY A 135 8.55 0.39 9.18
C GLY A 135 7.92 1.34 10.18
N ASN A 136 7.87 2.63 9.87
CA ASN A 136 7.23 3.63 10.72
C ASN A 136 5.73 3.39 10.93
N ILE A 137 5.01 2.93 9.91
CA ILE A 137 3.58 2.64 9.98
C ILE A 137 3.34 1.33 10.75
N VAL A 138 4.11 0.29 10.42
CA VAL A 138 3.98 -1.03 11.05
C VAL A 138 4.36 -0.98 12.54
N THR A 139 5.31 -0.10 12.95
CA THR A 139 5.61 0.16 14.35
C THR A 139 4.36 0.58 15.12
N GLU A 140 3.62 1.54 14.59
CA GLU A 140 2.42 2.06 15.26
C GLU A 140 1.30 1.01 15.32
N TRP A 141 1.16 0.21 14.27
CA TRP A 141 0.20 -0.89 14.26
C TRP A 141 0.58 -2.00 15.24
N SER A 142 1.86 -2.38 15.32
CA SER A 142 2.34 -3.44 16.23
C SER A 142 2.23 -3.02 17.70
N ALA A 143 2.38 -1.73 17.99
CA ALA A 143 2.19 -1.16 19.32
C ALA A 143 0.73 -0.82 19.64
N SER A 144 -0.19 -0.99 18.68
CA SER A 144 -1.60 -0.59 18.80
C SER A 144 -1.81 0.90 19.12
N ASN A 145 -0.89 1.76 18.71
CA ASN A 145 -0.99 3.21 18.87
C ASN A 145 -1.99 3.83 17.89
N ILE A 146 -2.13 3.22 16.71
CA ILE A 146 -3.14 3.56 15.71
C ILE A 146 -3.82 2.29 15.22
N ASP A 147 -5.08 2.42 14.82
CA ASP A 147 -5.83 1.31 14.22
C ASP A 147 -5.30 0.96 12.83
N ASN A 148 -5.28 -0.33 12.50
CA ASN A 148 -4.92 -0.80 11.18
C ASN A 148 -6.17 -0.89 10.27
N TYR A 149 -6.45 0.18 9.56
CA TYR A 149 -7.42 0.20 8.47
C TYR A 149 -6.75 0.04 7.10
N GLY A 150 -5.48 -0.37 7.07
CA GLY A 150 -4.71 -0.63 5.87
C GLY A 150 -3.93 0.58 5.35
N PHE A 151 -3.35 0.39 4.19
CA PHE A 151 -2.57 1.39 3.46
C PHE A 151 -3.41 2.06 2.38
N MET A 152 -3.25 3.37 2.24
CA MET A 152 -3.62 4.11 1.04
C MET A 152 -2.37 4.32 0.19
N VAL A 153 -2.42 3.89 -1.06
CA VAL A 153 -1.35 4.09 -2.06
C VAL A 153 -1.84 5.10 -3.09
N LYS A 154 -1.08 6.17 -3.28
CA LYS A 154 -1.47 7.29 -4.13
C LYS A 154 -0.27 8.02 -4.76
N LEU A 155 -0.51 8.83 -5.76
CA LEU A 155 0.47 9.79 -6.26
C LEU A 155 0.69 10.92 -5.22
N THR A 156 1.81 11.64 -5.30
CA THR A 156 1.97 12.88 -4.53
C THR A 156 0.93 13.91 -4.95
N GLY A 157 0.57 14.84 -4.03
CA GLY A 157 -0.45 15.86 -4.30
C GLY A 157 -0.14 16.72 -5.54
N SER A 158 1.12 17.01 -5.82
CA SER A 158 1.54 17.76 -7.00
C SER A 158 1.39 16.98 -8.31
N GLN A 159 1.34 15.66 -8.27
CA GLN A 159 1.18 14.78 -9.45
C GLN A 159 -0.23 14.21 -9.55
N GLU A 160 -0.94 14.14 -8.43
CA GLU A 160 -2.26 13.50 -8.33
C GLU A 160 -3.36 14.33 -9.01
N PHE A 161 -3.31 15.67 -8.92
CA PHE A 161 -4.36 16.56 -9.40
C PHE A 161 -3.89 17.49 -10.54
N VAL A 162 -2.87 17.08 -11.29
CA VAL A 162 -2.43 17.85 -12.45
C VAL A 162 -3.53 17.84 -13.50
N SER A 163 -4.04 19.03 -13.82
CA SER A 163 -5.01 19.26 -14.87
C SER A 163 -4.29 19.79 -16.11
N SER A 164 -3.53 18.95 -16.80
CA SER A 164 -2.89 19.34 -18.04
C SER A 164 -3.08 18.24 -19.10
N SER A 165 -3.01 18.62 -20.37
CA SER A 165 -3.02 17.68 -21.50
C SER A 165 -1.72 16.86 -21.61
N ALA A 166 -0.77 17.05 -20.67
CA ALA A 166 0.39 16.20 -20.58
C ALA A 166 -0.02 14.79 -20.13
N VAL A 167 0.60 13.78 -20.72
CA VAL A 167 0.38 12.39 -20.35
C VAL A 167 0.80 12.21 -18.89
N GLN A 168 -0.10 11.70 -18.06
CA GLN A 168 0.11 11.46 -16.65
C GLN A 168 0.36 9.98 -16.40
N PRO A 169 1.05 9.62 -15.27
CA PRO A 169 1.33 8.22 -14.97
C PRO A 169 0.05 7.44 -14.67
N ILE A 170 -0.08 6.29 -15.30
CA ILE A 170 -1.08 5.27 -15.01
C ILE A 170 -0.33 4.04 -14.57
N LEU A 171 -0.46 3.69 -13.29
CA LEU A 171 0.19 2.54 -12.69
C LEU A 171 -0.87 1.53 -12.25
N LYS A 172 -0.73 0.30 -12.71
CA LYS A 172 -1.63 -0.80 -12.41
C LYS A 172 -0.84 -1.92 -11.74
N TYR A 173 -1.21 -2.26 -10.53
CA TYR A 173 -0.60 -3.33 -9.75
C TYR A 173 -1.56 -4.51 -9.62
N TYR A 174 -1.02 -5.70 -9.49
CA TYR A 174 -1.85 -6.88 -9.20
C TYR A 174 -2.48 -6.76 -7.82
N SER A 175 -3.77 -7.12 -7.70
CA SER A 175 -4.49 -7.23 -6.43
C SER A 175 -4.41 -8.66 -5.87
N VAL A 176 -5.00 -8.89 -4.71
CA VAL A 176 -5.15 -10.25 -4.14
C VAL A 176 -6.11 -11.13 -4.95
N ASP A 177 -7.05 -10.52 -5.68
CA ASP A 177 -8.06 -11.21 -6.49
C ASP A 177 -7.55 -11.58 -7.89
N THR A 178 -6.28 -11.35 -8.17
CA THR A 178 -5.64 -11.81 -9.39
C THR A 178 -5.28 -13.29 -9.32
N ASN A 179 -5.37 -14.01 -10.45
CA ASN A 179 -4.93 -15.41 -10.57
C ASN A 179 -3.42 -15.53 -10.82
N THR A 180 -2.60 -14.67 -10.23
CA THR A 180 -1.14 -14.66 -10.35
C THR A 180 -0.45 -15.00 -9.04
N ILE A 181 0.86 -15.24 -9.09
CA ILE A 181 1.70 -15.43 -7.91
C ILE A 181 2.21 -14.10 -7.32
N TYR A 182 1.67 -12.97 -7.73
CA TYR A 182 2.12 -11.62 -7.41
C TYR A 182 1.08 -10.78 -6.64
N PRO A 183 0.46 -11.31 -5.56
CA PRO A 183 -0.41 -10.48 -4.74
C PRO A 183 0.37 -9.40 -4.00
N PRO A 184 -0.29 -8.38 -3.45
CA PRO A 184 0.32 -7.45 -2.50
C PRO A 184 0.95 -8.20 -1.32
N VAL A 185 2.13 -7.78 -0.88
CA VAL A 185 2.86 -8.41 0.22
C VAL A 185 3.29 -7.37 1.25
N LEU A 186 2.98 -7.59 2.52
CA LEU A 186 3.63 -6.94 3.64
C LEU A 186 4.75 -7.87 4.14
N GLU A 187 5.98 -7.55 3.79
CA GLU A 187 7.15 -8.31 4.24
C GLU A 187 7.66 -7.75 5.56
N ILE A 188 7.86 -8.61 6.54
CA ILE A 188 8.53 -8.28 7.81
C ILE A 188 9.77 -9.17 7.90
N LYS A 189 10.94 -8.54 8.04
CA LYS A 189 12.24 -9.21 8.21
C LYS A 189 12.77 -8.89 9.59
N TRP A 190 13.32 -9.89 10.25
CA TRP A 190 13.98 -9.73 11.55
C TRP A 190 15.23 -10.59 11.61
N ASP A 191 16.14 -10.23 12.50
CA ASP A 191 17.34 -11.01 12.78
C ASP A 191 17.12 -11.79 14.09
N ASP A 192 17.00 -13.10 13.99
CA ASP A 192 16.88 -14.04 15.10
C ASP A 192 18.19 -14.83 15.37
N SER A 193 19.26 -14.50 14.66
CA SER A 193 20.56 -15.13 14.87
C SER A 193 21.21 -14.63 16.15
N SER A 194 21.31 -15.49 17.16
CA SER A 194 22.15 -15.26 18.33
C SER A 194 23.49 -15.97 18.14
N PHE A 195 24.58 -15.21 17.98
CA PHE A 195 25.94 -15.76 18.07
C PHE A 195 26.35 -15.82 19.54
N GLU A 196 26.31 -17.00 20.15
CA GLU A 196 27.03 -17.23 21.37
C GLU A 196 28.53 -17.42 21.01
N THR A 197 29.33 -16.41 21.28
CA THR A 197 30.79 -16.61 21.33
C THR A 197 31.08 -17.46 22.55
N GLY A 198 31.19 -18.78 22.33
CA GLY A 198 31.68 -19.69 23.37
C GLY A 198 33.07 -19.22 23.80
N SER A 199 33.30 -19.03 25.10
CA SER A 199 34.62 -18.86 25.65
C SER A 199 35.43 -20.09 25.29
N LEU A 200 36.47 -19.94 24.45
CA LEU A 200 37.48 -20.96 24.30
C LEU A 200 38.17 -21.11 25.67
N SER A 201 37.77 -22.13 26.44
CA SER A 201 38.52 -22.54 27.60
C SER A 201 39.88 -23.03 27.07
N GLU A 202 40.98 -22.44 27.56
CA GLU A 202 42.34 -22.89 27.27
C GLU A 202 42.43 -24.40 27.51
N ILE A 203 42.80 -25.14 26.47
CA ILE A 203 43.17 -26.54 26.62
C ILE A 203 44.55 -26.53 27.30
N SER A 204 44.56 -26.76 28.61
CA SER A 204 45.80 -26.99 29.35
C SER A 204 46.38 -28.33 28.89
N THR A 205 47.46 -28.28 28.16
CA THR A 205 48.29 -29.47 27.85
C THR A 205 49.21 -29.72 29.06
N THR A 206 48.92 -30.75 29.82
CA THR A 206 49.86 -31.39 30.76
C THR A 206 50.85 -32.28 30.05
#